data_746de7999e668cfafba0ec6c7e7f425e
#
_entry.id   746de7999e668cfafba0ec6c7e7f425e
#
_cell.length_a   1.000
_cell.length_b   1.000
_cell.length_c   1.000
_cell.angle_alpha   90.00
_cell.angle_beta   90.00
_cell.angle_gamma   90.00
#
_symmetry.space_group_name_H-M   'P 1'
#
loop_
_entity.id
_entity.type
_entity.pdbx_description
1 polymer ?
#
loop_
_entity_poly.entity_id
_entity_poly.type
_entity_poly.pdbx_seq_one_letter_code
_entity_poly.pdbx_strand_id
1 'polypeptide(L)'
;PFYFPNFVLNNLTVKIFNFLYFNKQTKKEVKSNVDYETFFYPLDIANDWNKIYGKGGFIQYQFVIPKEKGKEGMKEILETIAKSGNGSFLAVLKLFGKNNAEAYNSFPIEGYTLALDFKVNAKLKNLIKKLDEVVEAYGGRIYLTKDSMSKSSLTNYLQNVQNPKFVSLQHKRIKNNVTI
;
A
#
# COMPACT_ATOMS: atom_id res chain seq x y z
N PRO A 1 14.77 -15.39 -17.24
CA PRO A 1 13.81 -14.67 -16.42
C PRO A 1 12.39 -15.16 -16.73
N PHE A 2 11.78 -15.85 -15.78
CA PHE A 2 10.41 -16.40 -15.90
C PHE A 2 9.52 -15.80 -14.81
N TYR A 3 8.21 -15.74 -15.04
CA TYR A 3 7.24 -15.39 -14.02
C TYR A 3 7.08 -16.54 -13.04
N PHE A 4 7.04 -16.21 -11.76
CA PHE A 4 6.74 -17.23 -10.74
C PHE A 4 5.33 -17.79 -10.93
N PRO A 5 5.14 -19.10 -10.72
CA PRO A 5 3.82 -19.69 -10.75
C PRO A 5 2.89 -19.06 -9.72
N ASN A 6 1.59 -19.03 -10.03
CA ASN A 6 0.61 -18.35 -9.18
C ASN A 6 0.52 -18.89 -7.75
N PHE A 7 0.93 -20.12 -7.53
CA PHE A 7 0.89 -20.75 -6.20
C PHE A 7 2.05 -20.33 -5.28
N VAL A 8 3.08 -19.68 -5.80
CA VAL A 8 4.25 -19.28 -4.97
C VAL A 8 3.90 -18.24 -3.94
N LEU A 9 3.07 -17.24 -4.29
CA LEU A 9 2.56 -16.26 -3.33
C LEU A 9 1.17 -16.66 -2.85
N ASN A 10 1.13 -17.34 -1.71
CA ASN A 10 -0.08 -17.70 -0.99
C ASN A 10 0.11 -17.48 0.51
N ASN A 11 -0.97 -17.61 1.29
CA ASN A 11 -0.94 -17.36 2.74
C ASN A 11 0.07 -18.23 3.49
N LEU A 12 0.29 -19.48 3.07
CA LEU A 12 1.20 -20.39 3.74
C LEU A 12 2.65 -19.96 3.49
N THR A 13 3.02 -19.70 2.24
CA THR A 13 4.39 -19.30 1.88
C THR A 13 4.75 -17.93 2.50
N VAL A 14 3.81 -16.99 2.53
CA VAL A 14 4.00 -15.69 3.19
C VAL A 14 4.17 -15.86 4.70
N LYS A 15 3.38 -16.71 5.36
CA LYS A 15 3.53 -17.01 6.79
C LYS A 15 4.88 -17.66 7.11
N ILE A 16 5.31 -18.63 6.30
CA ILE A 16 6.61 -19.29 6.47
C ILE A 16 7.74 -18.28 6.29
N PHE A 17 7.67 -17.46 5.24
CA PHE A 17 8.67 -16.42 5.00
C PHE A 17 8.74 -15.43 6.19
N ASN A 18 7.60 -14.92 6.63
CA ASN A 18 7.54 -13.97 7.76
C ASN A 18 8.06 -14.60 9.05
N PHE A 19 7.75 -15.86 9.30
CA PHE A 19 8.27 -16.59 10.46
C PHE A 19 9.80 -16.71 10.40
N LEU A 20 10.35 -17.13 9.28
CA LEU A 20 11.79 -17.26 9.10
C LEU A 20 12.50 -15.90 9.19
N TYR A 21 11.93 -14.89 8.54
CA TYR A 21 12.49 -13.54 8.54
C TYR A 21 12.48 -12.91 9.94
N PHE A 22 11.39 -13.06 10.68
CA PHE A 22 11.27 -12.58 12.05
C PHE A 22 12.28 -13.27 12.99
N ASN A 23 12.42 -14.60 12.87
CA ASN A 23 13.32 -15.38 13.72
C ASN A 23 14.79 -15.32 13.27
N LYS A 24 15.11 -14.70 12.14
CA LYS A 24 16.49 -14.46 11.70
C LYS A 24 17.28 -13.63 12.72
N GLN A 25 16.60 -12.71 13.41
CA GLN A 25 17.19 -11.90 14.47
C GLN A 25 16.81 -12.47 15.84
N THR A 26 17.76 -13.16 16.46
CA THR A 26 17.57 -13.79 17.78
C THR A 26 17.88 -12.85 18.94
N LYS A 27 18.64 -11.77 18.70
CA LYS A 27 19.02 -10.78 19.70
C LYS A 27 18.12 -9.55 19.59
N LYS A 28 17.75 -8.96 20.73
CA LYS A 28 16.91 -7.75 20.79
C LYS A 28 17.53 -6.55 20.06
N GLU A 29 18.86 -6.46 20.10
CA GLU A 29 19.63 -5.40 19.44
C GLU A 29 20.81 -6.02 18.71
N VAL A 30 20.96 -5.68 17.42
CA VAL A 30 22.08 -6.06 16.58
C VAL A 30 22.62 -4.80 15.91
N LYS A 31 23.91 -4.53 16.07
CA LYS A 31 24.61 -3.45 15.39
C LYS A 31 25.50 -4.04 14.31
N SER A 32 25.32 -3.58 13.09
CA SER A 32 26.15 -3.98 11.95
C SER A 32 26.39 -2.79 11.02
N ASN A 33 27.53 -2.80 10.36
CA ASN A 33 27.79 -1.89 9.26
C ASN A 33 27.26 -2.53 7.98
N VAL A 34 26.40 -1.83 7.28
CA VAL A 34 25.87 -2.25 5.98
C VAL A 34 26.23 -1.20 4.95
N ASP A 35 26.42 -1.65 3.70
CA ASP A 35 26.63 -0.74 2.59
C ASP A 35 25.38 0.14 2.36
N TYR A 36 25.61 1.41 1.97
CA TYR A 36 24.52 2.37 1.82
C TYR A 36 23.52 1.98 0.71
N GLU A 37 24.00 1.35 -0.37
CA GLU A 37 23.13 0.90 -1.46
C GLU A 37 22.17 -0.18 -0.97
N THR A 38 22.67 -1.18 -0.27
CA THR A 38 21.85 -2.24 0.33
C THR A 38 20.86 -1.69 1.35
N PHE A 39 21.24 -0.65 2.10
CA PHE A 39 20.36 -0.03 3.10
C PHE A 39 19.25 0.78 2.47
N PHE A 40 19.56 1.65 1.51
CA PHE A 40 18.59 2.55 0.90
C PHE A 40 17.81 1.93 -0.25
N TYR A 41 18.39 0.95 -0.95
CA TYR A 41 17.81 0.33 -2.15
C TYR A 41 17.74 -1.21 -2.02
N PRO A 42 17.10 -1.75 -0.98
CA PRO A 42 17.12 -3.19 -0.71
C PRO A 42 16.48 -4.04 -1.82
N LEU A 43 15.64 -3.45 -2.67
CA LEU A 43 14.99 -4.16 -3.78
C LEU A 43 15.86 -4.22 -5.04
N ASP A 44 16.87 -3.36 -5.16
CA ASP A 44 17.75 -3.33 -6.33
C ASP A 44 18.69 -4.56 -6.39
N ILE A 45 18.83 -5.27 -5.27
CA ILE A 45 19.55 -6.55 -5.20
C ILE A 45 18.84 -7.64 -6.01
N ALA A 46 17.52 -7.54 -6.16
CA ALA A 46 16.69 -8.54 -6.83
C ALA A 46 16.20 -8.02 -8.19
N ASN A 47 16.90 -8.35 -9.26
CA ASN A 47 16.43 -8.06 -10.60
C ASN A 47 15.07 -8.72 -10.85
N ASP A 48 14.14 -7.98 -11.48
CA ASP A 48 12.82 -8.49 -11.85
C ASP A 48 11.96 -8.99 -10.66
N TRP A 49 12.15 -8.43 -9.45
CA TRP A 49 11.41 -8.83 -8.25
C TRP A 49 9.87 -8.82 -8.45
N ASN A 50 9.38 -7.95 -9.34
CA ASN A 50 7.97 -7.84 -9.68
C ASN A 50 7.40 -9.13 -10.32
N LYS A 51 8.23 -9.98 -10.93
CA LYS A 51 7.81 -11.26 -11.54
C LYS A 51 7.32 -12.28 -10.51
N ILE A 52 7.59 -12.08 -9.21
CA ILE A 52 7.07 -12.92 -8.13
C ILE A 52 5.54 -12.90 -8.05
N TYR A 53 4.91 -11.80 -8.49
CA TYR A 53 3.45 -11.67 -8.52
C TYR A 53 2.79 -12.44 -9.67
N GLY A 54 3.59 -13.01 -10.58
CA GLY A 54 3.11 -13.74 -11.75
C GLY A 54 2.61 -12.83 -12.88
N LYS A 55 2.02 -13.43 -13.91
CA LYS A 55 1.57 -12.69 -15.11
C LYS A 55 0.45 -11.67 -14.85
N GLY A 56 -0.36 -11.88 -13.81
CA GLY A 56 -1.43 -10.96 -13.43
C GLY A 56 -0.94 -9.64 -12.82
N GLY A 57 0.34 -9.59 -12.42
CA GLY A 57 0.95 -8.42 -11.82
C GLY A 57 0.44 -8.12 -10.42
N PHE A 58 0.66 -6.88 -10.00
CA PHE A 58 0.27 -6.37 -8.68
C PHE A 58 -0.20 -4.93 -8.78
N ILE A 59 -0.86 -4.48 -7.72
CA ILE A 59 -1.15 -3.07 -7.49
C ILE A 59 -0.49 -2.63 -6.21
N GLN A 60 -0.11 -1.36 -6.14
CA GLN A 60 0.26 -0.71 -4.90
C GLN A 60 -0.96 -0.02 -4.29
N TYR A 61 -1.09 -0.13 -2.97
CA TYR A 61 -2.08 0.60 -2.18
C TYR A 61 -1.35 1.30 -1.05
N GLN A 62 -1.47 2.61 -0.98
CA GLN A 62 -0.83 3.40 0.07
C GLN A 62 -1.82 4.39 0.67
N PHE A 63 -1.83 4.45 1.98
CA PHE A 63 -2.67 5.36 2.75
C PHE A 63 -1.87 5.98 3.90
N VAL A 64 -2.43 6.99 4.53
CA VAL A 64 -1.95 7.57 5.78
C VAL A 64 -3.11 7.72 6.75
N ILE A 65 -2.88 7.40 8.03
CA ILE A 65 -3.83 7.61 9.13
C ILE A 65 -3.22 8.63 10.08
N PRO A 66 -4.00 9.63 10.57
CA PRO A 66 -3.54 10.62 11.55
C PRO A 66 -2.89 9.95 12.76
N LYS A 67 -1.85 10.56 13.29
CA LYS A 67 -0.99 10.01 14.34
C LYS A 67 -1.76 9.59 15.58
N GLU A 68 -2.75 10.38 15.98
CA GLU A 68 -3.58 10.15 17.17
C GLU A 68 -4.41 8.89 17.07
N LYS A 69 -4.82 8.53 15.86
CA LYS A 69 -5.62 7.34 15.56
C LYS A 69 -4.79 6.20 14.94
N GLY A 70 -3.48 6.39 14.82
CA GLY A 70 -2.62 5.52 14.03
C GLY A 70 -2.55 4.10 14.55
N LYS A 71 -2.50 3.89 15.86
CA LYS A 71 -2.40 2.55 16.46
C LYS A 71 -3.63 1.70 16.20
N GLU A 72 -4.80 2.26 16.47
CA GLU A 72 -6.10 1.59 16.28
C GLU A 72 -6.37 1.34 14.80
N GLY A 73 -6.20 2.36 13.96
CA GLY A 73 -6.44 2.26 12.53
C GLY A 73 -5.49 1.29 11.84
N MET A 74 -4.19 1.30 12.18
CA MET A 74 -3.24 0.32 11.65
C MET A 74 -3.59 -1.11 12.06
N LYS A 75 -4.01 -1.30 13.30
CA LYS A 75 -4.45 -2.62 13.78
C LYS A 75 -5.62 -3.12 12.96
N GLU A 76 -6.66 -2.31 12.78
CA GLU A 76 -7.85 -2.70 12.01
C GLU A 76 -7.54 -3.00 10.55
N ILE A 77 -6.70 -2.18 9.91
CA ILE A 77 -6.21 -2.42 8.54
C ILE A 77 -5.49 -3.76 8.44
N LEU A 78 -4.52 -4.02 9.32
CA LEU A 78 -3.75 -5.26 9.31
C LEU A 78 -4.63 -6.50 9.56
N GLU A 79 -5.61 -6.40 10.48
CA GLU A 79 -6.57 -7.47 10.72
C GLU A 79 -7.49 -7.71 9.51
N THR A 80 -7.94 -6.64 8.84
CA THR A 80 -8.75 -6.72 7.62
C THR A 80 -7.99 -7.42 6.50
N ILE A 81 -6.71 -7.09 6.30
CA ILE A 81 -5.84 -7.75 5.34
C ILE A 81 -5.66 -9.22 5.70
N ALA A 82 -5.34 -9.52 6.96
CA ALA A 82 -5.13 -10.90 7.43
C ALA A 82 -6.37 -11.77 7.22
N LYS A 83 -7.57 -11.26 7.53
CA LYS A 83 -8.85 -11.95 7.34
C LYS A 83 -9.20 -12.16 5.87
N SER A 84 -8.74 -11.29 4.96
CA SER A 84 -9.04 -11.38 3.53
C SER A 84 -8.33 -12.55 2.83
N GLY A 85 -7.23 -13.02 3.40
CA GLY A 85 -6.35 -13.98 2.77
C GLY A 85 -5.47 -13.41 1.64
N ASN A 86 -5.48 -12.09 1.43
CA ASN A 86 -4.61 -11.40 0.48
C ASN A 86 -3.44 -10.76 1.24
N GLY A 87 -2.40 -11.53 1.50
CA GLY A 87 -1.17 -10.97 2.08
C GLY A 87 -0.45 -10.04 1.11
N SER A 88 0.19 -9.00 1.65
CA SER A 88 1.15 -8.18 0.90
C SER A 88 2.54 -8.80 1.02
N PHE A 89 3.25 -8.91 -0.11
CA PHE A 89 4.64 -9.37 -0.10
C PHE A 89 5.60 -8.26 0.35
N LEU A 90 5.30 -7.02 -0.04
CA LEU A 90 6.06 -5.83 0.36
C LEU A 90 5.15 -4.91 1.17
N ALA A 91 5.58 -4.59 2.39
CA ALA A 91 4.90 -3.64 3.25
C ALA A 91 5.93 -2.62 3.78
N VAL A 92 5.67 -1.34 3.56
CA VAL A 92 6.55 -0.26 4.00
C VAL A 92 5.78 0.68 4.92
N LEU A 93 6.10 0.64 6.21
CA LEU A 93 5.54 1.53 7.23
C LEU A 93 6.48 2.72 7.45
N LYS A 94 5.91 3.94 7.43
CA LYS A 94 6.62 5.17 7.73
C LYS A 94 5.80 6.06 8.65
N LEU A 95 6.47 6.93 9.37
CA LEU A 95 5.84 8.02 10.13
C LEU A 95 6.12 9.33 9.40
N PHE A 96 5.06 10.02 8.99
CA PHE A 96 5.15 11.38 8.46
C PHE A 96 5.12 12.39 9.62
N GLY A 97 6.00 13.38 9.53
CA GLY A 97 6.00 14.52 10.43
C GLY A 97 4.94 15.56 10.06
N LYS A 98 4.93 16.67 10.81
CA LYS A 98 4.06 17.81 10.53
C LYS A 98 4.29 18.31 9.11
N ASN A 99 3.22 18.56 8.40
CA ASN A 99 3.25 19.08 7.05
C ASN A 99 2.39 20.34 6.98
N ASN A 100 3.00 21.43 6.54
CA ASN A 100 2.32 22.71 6.34
C ASN A 100 1.84 22.89 4.88
N ALA A 101 1.76 21.82 4.10
CA ALA A 101 1.30 21.91 2.73
C ALA A 101 -0.18 22.27 2.68
N GLU A 102 -0.46 23.49 2.24
CA GLU A 102 -1.82 23.99 1.98
C GLU A 102 -2.42 23.42 0.69
N ALA A 103 -1.65 22.64 -0.06
CA ALA A 103 -2.10 22.05 -1.31
C ALA A 103 -3.26 21.08 -1.06
N TYR A 104 -4.38 21.34 -1.69
CA TYR A 104 -5.63 20.59 -1.53
C TYR A 104 -5.49 19.07 -1.73
N ASN A 105 -4.66 18.67 -2.69
CA ASN A 105 -4.39 17.28 -3.01
C ASN A 105 -3.15 16.71 -2.31
N SER A 106 -2.63 17.40 -1.31
CA SER A 106 -1.47 16.91 -0.56
C SER A 106 -1.82 15.60 0.15
N PHE A 107 -1.08 14.55 -0.16
CA PHE A 107 -1.24 13.25 0.49
C PHE A 107 -0.72 13.24 1.93
N PRO A 108 0.50 13.75 2.20
CA PRO A 108 1.08 13.66 3.53
C PRO A 108 0.29 14.47 4.57
N ILE A 109 0.03 13.84 5.69
CA ILE A 109 -0.40 14.46 6.95
C ILE A 109 0.46 13.88 8.07
N GLU A 110 0.56 14.55 9.22
CA GLU A 110 1.24 13.97 10.38
C GLU A 110 0.55 12.65 10.76
N GLY A 111 1.23 11.52 10.57
CA GLY A 111 0.61 10.22 10.79
C GLY A 111 1.38 9.05 10.24
N TYR A 112 0.82 7.88 10.43
CA TYR A 112 1.40 6.63 9.96
C TYR A 112 0.92 6.34 8.54
N THR A 113 1.85 6.15 7.62
CA THR A 113 1.58 5.72 6.25
C THR A 113 2.07 4.30 6.03
N LEU A 114 1.26 3.49 5.37
CA LEU A 114 1.58 2.12 5.02
C LEU A 114 1.39 1.93 3.52
N ALA A 115 2.44 1.51 2.83
CA ALA A 115 2.40 1.12 1.43
C ALA A 115 2.44 -0.40 1.33
N LEU A 116 1.57 -0.96 0.51
CA LEU A 116 1.34 -2.39 0.37
C LEU A 116 1.26 -2.77 -1.10
N ASP A 117 1.85 -3.90 -1.46
CA ASP A 117 1.78 -4.48 -2.80
C ASP A 117 0.88 -5.71 -2.79
N PHE A 118 -0.24 -5.65 -3.47
CA PHE A 118 -1.19 -6.75 -3.55
C PHE A 118 -1.17 -7.40 -4.93
N LYS A 119 -1.04 -8.72 -4.96
CA LYS A 119 -1.24 -9.50 -6.18
C LYS A 119 -2.66 -9.34 -6.72
N VAL A 120 -2.80 -9.09 -8.02
CA VAL A 120 -4.11 -8.96 -8.66
C VAL A 120 -4.83 -10.31 -8.66
N ASN A 121 -6.04 -10.33 -8.10
CA ASN A 121 -6.95 -11.47 -8.10
C ASN A 121 -8.41 -11.01 -7.93
N ALA A 122 -9.36 -11.94 -8.11
CA ALA A 122 -10.79 -11.62 -8.06
C ALA A 122 -11.29 -11.04 -6.71
N LYS A 123 -10.61 -11.34 -5.60
CA LYS A 123 -11.00 -10.88 -4.26
C LYS A 123 -10.45 -9.48 -3.92
N LEU A 124 -9.45 -9.01 -4.68
CA LEU A 124 -8.71 -7.81 -4.35
C LEU A 124 -9.59 -6.57 -4.31
N LYS A 125 -10.50 -6.41 -5.27
CA LYS A 125 -11.41 -5.26 -5.33
C LYS A 125 -12.26 -5.09 -4.05
N ASN A 126 -12.75 -6.20 -3.50
CA ASN A 126 -13.53 -6.17 -2.25
C ASN A 126 -12.64 -5.84 -1.04
N LEU A 127 -11.38 -6.29 -1.04
CA LEU A 127 -10.43 -5.91 -0.01
C LEU A 127 -10.16 -4.41 -0.06
N ILE A 128 -9.80 -3.86 -1.22
CA ILE A 128 -9.51 -2.42 -1.37
C ILE A 128 -10.70 -1.57 -0.90
N LYS A 129 -11.92 -1.94 -1.28
CA LYS A 129 -13.13 -1.23 -0.81
C LYS A 129 -13.21 -1.20 0.72
N LYS A 130 -12.97 -2.33 1.40
CA LYS A 130 -12.97 -2.37 2.88
C LYS A 130 -11.85 -1.54 3.49
N LEU A 131 -10.66 -1.58 2.88
CA LEU A 131 -9.54 -0.77 3.36
C LEU A 131 -9.84 0.73 3.21
N ASP A 132 -10.45 1.14 2.10
CA ASP A 132 -10.89 2.52 1.89
C ASP A 132 -11.86 2.96 2.99
N GLU A 133 -12.87 2.13 3.31
CA GLU A 133 -13.85 2.40 4.36
C GLU A 133 -13.17 2.57 5.73
N VAL A 134 -12.19 1.73 6.06
CA VAL A 134 -11.42 1.86 7.31
C VAL A 134 -10.59 3.13 7.31
N VAL A 135 -9.84 3.40 6.24
CA VAL A 135 -9.00 4.61 6.13
C VAL A 135 -9.84 5.88 6.31
N GLU A 136 -11.01 5.95 5.69
CA GLU A 136 -11.94 7.08 5.82
C GLU A 136 -12.49 7.23 7.25
N ALA A 137 -12.89 6.12 7.89
CA ALA A 137 -13.41 6.12 9.26
C ALA A 137 -12.40 6.69 10.26
N TYR A 138 -11.12 6.49 10.00
CA TYR A 138 -10.04 7.07 10.81
C TYR A 138 -9.59 8.47 10.36
N GLY A 139 -10.24 9.07 9.36
CA GLY A 139 -9.90 10.39 8.82
C GLY A 139 -8.59 10.39 8.03
N GLY A 140 -8.22 9.24 7.49
CA GLY A 140 -7.02 9.07 6.69
C GLY A 140 -7.15 9.55 5.25
N ARG A 141 -6.08 9.39 4.49
CA ARG A 141 -6.00 9.73 3.07
C ARG A 141 -5.40 8.58 2.28
N ILE A 142 -5.80 8.43 1.03
CA ILE A 142 -5.24 7.46 0.10
C ILE A 142 -4.30 8.18 -0.87
N TYR A 143 -3.17 7.55 -1.18
CA TYR A 143 -2.19 8.12 -2.11
C TYR A 143 -2.60 7.87 -3.55
N LEU A 144 -3.23 8.85 -4.17
CA LEU A 144 -3.81 8.76 -5.50
C LEU A 144 -2.81 8.37 -6.60
N THR A 145 -1.55 8.75 -6.45
CA THR A 145 -0.51 8.42 -7.44
C THR A 145 -0.25 6.91 -7.56
N LYS A 146 -0.50 6.16 -6.49
CA LYS A 146 -0.35 4.70 -6.45
C LYS A 146 -1.68 3.97 -6.56
N ASP A 147 -2.78 4.71 -6.49
CA ASP A 147 -4.11 4.12 -6.52
C ASP A 147 -4.53 3.70 -7.93
N SER A 148 -5.07 2.51 -8.04
CA SER A 148 -5.64 1.97 -9.28
C SER A 148 -7.09 1.48 -9.13
N MET A 149 -7.60 1.36 -7.90
CA MET A 149 -8.90 0.74 -7.62
C MET A 149 -9.77 1.51 -6.64
N SER A 150 -9.19 2.41 -5.85
CA SER A 150 -9.91 3.14 -4.80
C SER A 150 -10.98 4.07 -5.36
N LYS A 151 -12.09 4.19 -4.63
CA LYS A 151 -13.22 5.04 -5.03
C LYS A 151 -13.48 6.18 -4.05
N SER A 152 -13.13 5.98 -2.79
CA SER A 152 -13.67 6.75 -1.67
C SER A 152 -13.03 8.11 -1.48
N SER A 153 -11.72 8.23 -1.61
CA SER A 153 -11.00 9.49 -1.31
C SER A 153 -11.19 10.59 -2.35
N LEU A 154 -12.08 10.39 -3.30
CA LEU A 154 -12.13 11.12 -4.55
C LEU A 154 -13.30 12.07 -4.68
N THR A 155 -14.28 11.97 -3.80
CA THR A 155 -15.40 12.90 -3.82
C THR A 155 -14.92 14.34 -3.59
N ASN A 156 -14.00 14.51 -2.65
CA ASN A 156 -13.42 15.82 -2.36
C ASN A 156 -12.49 16.33 -3.48
N TYR A 157 -11.70 15.44 -4.10
CA TYR A 157 -10.82 15.78 -5.21
C TYR A 157 -11.61 16.23 -6.45
N LEU A 158 -12.62 15.46 -6.84
CA LEU A 158 -13.44 15.76 -8.03
C LEU A 158 -14.25 17.03 -7.90
N GLN A 159 -14.69 17.39 -6.70
CA GLN A 159 -15.43 18.63 -6.45
C GLN A 159 -14.57 19.88 -6.69
N ASN A 160 -13.26 19.76 -6.57
CA ASN A 160 -12.35 20.90 -6.65
C ASN A 160 -11.53 20.97 -7.96
N VAL A 161 -11.54 19.93 -8.80
CA VAL A 161 -10.96 19.98 -10.15
C VAL A 161 -11.99 20.49 -11.14
N GLN A 162 -12.09 21.82 -11.24
CA GLN A 162 -13.05 22.46 -12.14
C GLN A 162 -12.51 22.70 -13.55
N ASN A 163 -11.19 22.66 -13.77
CA ASN A 163 -10.60 22.98 -15.06
C ASN A 163 -10.46 21.74 -15.95
N PRO A 164 -11.17 21.67 -17.09
CA PRO A 164 -11.16 20.51 -17.98
C PRO A 164 -9.80 20.23 -18.63
N LYS A 165 -8.84 21.17 -18.57
CA LYS A 165 -7.48 20.97 -19.08
C LYS A 165 -6.64 20.05 -18.18
N PHE A 166 -7.03 19.85 -16.92
CA PHE A 166 -6.31 19.02 -15.94
C PHE A 166 -7.00 17.67 -15.69
N VAL A 167 -7.45 17.02 -16.75
CA VAL A 167 -8.14 15.73 -16.67
C VAL A 167 -7.18 14.59 -17.01
N SER A 168 -6.78 13.80 -15.98
CA SER A 168 -5.99 12.59 -16.16
C SER A 168 -6.88 11.37 -16.49
N LEU A 169 -6.27 10.25 -16.91
CA LEU A 169 -6.97 8.97 -17.06
C LEU A 169 -7.55 8.51 -15.71
N GLN A 170 -6.81 8.71 -14.62
CA GLN A 170 -7.29 8.41 -13.28
C GLN A 170 -8.53 9.24 -12.93
N HIS A 171 -8.52 10.55 -13.23
CA HIS A 171 -9.70 11.41 -13.04
C HIS A 171 -10.92 10.86 -13.80
N LYS A 172 -10.76 10.45 -15.05
CA LYS A 172 -11.84 9.85 -15.86
C LYS A 172 -12.34 8.54 -15.24
N ARG A 173 -11.43 7.66 -14.81
CA ARG A 173 -11.75 6.41 -14.13
C ARG A 173 -12.63 6.64 -12.91
N ILE A 174 -12.22 7.56 -12.08
CA ILE A 174 -12.89 7.90 -10.84
C ILE A 174 -14.28 8.49 -11.09
N LYS A 175 -14.36 9.51 -11.96
CA LYS A 175 -15.61 10.19 -12.32
C LYS A 175 -16.64 9.23 -12.91
N ASN A 176 -16.21 8.27 -13.71
CA ASN A 176 -17.09 7.35 -14.42
C ASN A 176 -17.34 6.04 -13.63
N ASN A 177 -16.80 5.89 -12.43
CA ASN A 177 -16.85 4.62 -11.66
C ASN A 177 -16.33 3.40 -12.45
N VAL A 178 -15.46 3.62 -13.45
CA VAL A 178 -14.89 2.55 -14.27
C VAL A 178 -13.71 1.94 -13.54
N THR A 179 -13.71 0.62 -13.39
CA THR A 179 -12.53 -0.14 -12.96
C THR A 179 -11.72 -0.47 -14.19
N ILE A 180 -10.43 -0.14 -14.20
CA ILE A 180 -9.48 -0.56 -15.25
C ILE A 180 -9.15 -2.02 -15.04
#